data_a61e8e2b2cc0f15475f580898aca257d
#
_entry.id   a61e8e2b2cc0f15475f580898aca257d
#
_cell.length_a   1.000
_cell.length_b   1.000
_cell.length_c   1.000
_cell.angle_alpha   90.00
_cell.angle_beta   90.00
_cell.angle_gamma   90.00
#
_symmetry.space_group_name_H-M   'P 1'
#
loop_
_entity.id
_entity.type
_entity.pdbx_description
1 polymer ?
#
loop_
_entity_poly.entity_id
_entity_poly.type
_entity_poly.pdbx_seq_one_letter_code
_entity_poly.pdbx_strand_id
1 'polypeptide(L)' 'MDSANAQKILGYFIEEAKEHLETLEQGILDLGNLVNNTE' A
#
# COMPACT_ATOMS: atom_id res chain seq x y z
N MET A 1 6.84 -22.18 -19.63
CA MET A 1 6.42 -21.16 -18.70
C MET A 1 5.31 -20.34 -19.32
N ASP A 2 4.21 -20.18 -18.62
CA ASP A 2 3.04 -19.50 -19.14
C ASP A 2 3.10 -18.00 -18.81
N SER A 3 3.33 -17.20 -19.83
CA SER A 3 3.45 -15.75 -19.63
C SER A 3 2.16 -15.11 -19.14
N ALA A 4 1.01 -15.66 -19.51
CA ALA A 4 -0.28 -15.17 -19.02
C ALA A 4 -0.41 -15.39 -17.53
N ASN A 5 0.07 -16.53 -17.05
CA ASN A 5 0.06 -16.84 -15.62
C ASN A 5 1.02 -15.92 -14.86
N ALA A 6 2.18 -15.65 -15.43
CA ALA A 6 3.15 -14.76 -14.84
C ALA A 6 2.60 -13.34 -14.72
N GLN A 7 1.88 -12.87 -15.74
CA GLN A 7 1.25 -11.57 -15.72
C GLN A 7 0.16 -11.48 -14.65
N LYS A 8 -0.57 -12.56 -14.45
CA LYS A 8 -1.61 -12.62 -13.43
C LYS A 8 -1.00 -12.47 -12.03
N ILE A 9 0.09 -13.19 -11.80
CA ILE A 9 0.79 -13.12 -10.51
C ILE A 9 1.35 -11.71 -10.29
N LEU A 10 1.91 -11.13 -11.33
CA LEU A 10 2.44 -9.78 -11.25
C LEU A 10 1.34 -8.77 -10.95
N GLY A 11 0.17 -8.97 -11.54
CA GLY A 11 -0.99 -8.11 -11.28
C GLY A 11 -1.41 -8.14 -9.82
N TYR A 12 -1.46 -9.32 -9.24
CA TYR A 12 -1.77 -9.47 -7.82
C TYR A 12 -0.72 -8.80 -6.95
N PHE A 13 0.54 -8.96 -7.33
CA PHE A 13 1.63 -8.35 -6.59
C PHE A 13 1.53 -6.83 -6.59
N ILE A 14 1.24 -6.24 -7.74
CA ILE A 14 1.10 -4.79 -7.87
C ILE A 14 -0.08 -4.29 -7.03
N GLU A 15 -1.18 -5.01 -7.05
CA GLU A 15 -2.37 -4.64 -6.28
C GLU A 15 -2.09 -4.67 -4.79
N GLU A 16 -1.39 -5.69 -4.33
CA GLU A 16 -1.00 -5.81 -2.93
C GLU A 16 -0.06 -4.68 -2.52
N ALA A 17 0.90 -4.36 -3.38
CA ALA A 17 1.83 -3.27 -3.11
C ALA A 17 1.09 -1.94 -3.00
N LYS A 18 0.10 -1.74 -3.85
CA LYS A 18 -0.70 -0.52 -3.84
C LYS A 18 -1.47 -0.38 -2.53
N GLU A 19 -2.11 -1.46 -2.09
CA GLU A 19 -2.83 -1.46 -0.82
C GLU A 19 -1.89 -1.22 0.36
N HIS A 20 -0.70 -1.78 0.28
CA HIS A 20 0.31 -1.59 1.32
C HIS A 20 0.70 -0.12 1.42
N LEU A 21 0.91 0.53 0.29
CA LEU A 21 1.26 1.95 0.24
C LEU A 21 0.13 2.81 0.81
N GLU A 22 -1.11 2.47 0.50
CA GLU A 22 -2.26 3.21 1.03
C GLU A 22 -2.33 3.08 2.55
N THR A 23 -2.07 1.89 3.08
CA THR A 23 -2.04 1.66 4.52
C THR A 23 -0.93 2.47 5.18
N LEU A 24 0.24 2.52 4.57
CA LEU A 24 1.34 3.31 5.08
C LEU A 24 1.02 4.80 5.07
N GLU A 25 0.41 5.28 4.01
CA GLU A 25 0.00 6.67 3.91
C GLU A 25 -0.99 7.02 5.02
N GLN A 26 -1.95 6.15 5.28
CA GLN A 26 -2.93 6.36 6.33
C GLN A 26 -2.24 6.45 7.68
N GLY A 27 -1.25 5.59 7.92
CA GLY A 27 -0.48 5.61 9.16
C GLY A 27 0.27 6.92 9.34
N ILE A 28 0.86 7.44 8.28
CA ILE A 28 1.58 8.70 8.31
C ILE A 28 0.62 9.86 8.60
N LEU A 29 -0.55 9.84 7.99
CA LEU A 29 -1.57 10.87 8.23
C LEU A 29 -2.05 10.84 9.67
N ASP A 30 -2.28 9.65 10.20
CA ASP A 30 -2.72 9.50 11.59
C ASP A 30 -1.66 10.01 12.55
N LEU A 31 -0.39 9.74 12.25
CA LEU A 31 0.71 10.22 13.07
C LEU A 31 0.78 11.75 13.03
N GLY A 32 0.60 12.34 11.86
CA GLY A 32 0.58 13.77 11.69
C GLY A 32 -0.52 14.43 12.51
N ASN A 33 -1.71 13.82 12.51
CA ASN A 33 -2.84 14.30 13.29
C ASN A 33 -2.55 14.22 14.79
N LEU A 34 -1.91 13.15 15.22
CA LEU A 34 -1.55 12.96 16.61
C LEU A 34 -0.57 14.04 17.08
N VAL A 35 0.44 14.33 16.26
CA VAL A 35 1.43 15.35 16.58
C VAL A 35 0.77 16.73 16.65
N ASN A 36 -0.15 17.01 15.77
CA ASN A 36 -0.88 18.29 15.76
C ASN A 36 -1.75 18.47 16.99
N ASN A 37 -2.24 17.39 17.55
CA ASN A 37 -3.13 17.43 18.71
C ASN A 37 -2.41 17.45 20.04
N THR A 38 -1.10 17.28 20.03
CA THR A 38 -0.31 17.18 21.25
C THR A 38 0.07 18.55 21.84
N GLU A 39 -0.37 19.58 21.20
CA GLU A 39 -0.14 20.94 21.71
C GLU A 39 -1.10 21.27 22.85
#